data_2746943d39dd1de937d328f480bb1ef2
#
_entry.id   2746943d39dd1de937d328f480bb1ef2
#
_cell.length_a   1.000
_cell.length_b   1.000
_cell.length_c   1.000
_cell.angle_alpha   90.00
_cell.angle_beta   90.00
_cell.angle_gamma   90.00
#
_symmetry.space_group_name_H-M   'P 1'
#
loop_
_entity.id
_entity.type
_entity.pdbx_description
1 polymer ?
#
loop_
_entity_poly.entity_id
_entity_poly.type
_entity_poly.pdbx_seq_one_letter_code
_entity_poly.pdbx_strand_id
1 'polypeptide(L)'
;MKSFTLVALLFLLSISTIVTSQTTAIEKTDVNKDIDLMRVYEQYVKDGYGTPAVYKKLADGYYFKNDYTTAKKWLEELLQADTSTPKMYINRYIQTLRALDIDTANNKYLTLQNRNL
;
A
#
# COMPACT_ATOMS: atom_id res chain seq x y z
N MET A 1 -58.07 -40.67 7.94
CA MET A 1 -56.68 -40.99 8.28
C MET A 1 -55.67 -40.73 7.13
N LYS A 2 -56.11 -40.37 5.95
CA LYS A 2 -55.17 -40.07 4.83
C LYS A 2 -54.69 -38.63 4.79
N SER A 3 -55.24 -37.72 5.57
CA SER A 3 -54.84 -36.31 5.63
C SER A 3 -53.65 -36.02 6.54
N PHE A 4 -53.41 -36.86 7.52
CA PHE A 4 -52.31 -36.67 8.48
C PHE A 4 -50.92 -36.98 7.89
N THR A 5 -50.85 -37.92 6.97
CA THR A 5 -49.62 -38.29 6.30
C THR A 5 -49.17 -37.24 5.28
N LEU A 6 -50.09 -36.53 4.67
CA LEU A 6 -49.82 -35.47 3.73
C LEU A 6 -49.30 -34.20 4.42
N VAL A 7 -49.82 -33.89 5.60
CA VAL A 7 -49.35 -32.74 6.38
C VAL A 7 -47.94 -32.98 6.96
N ALA A 8 -47.65 -34.22 7.36
CA ALA A 8 -46.31 -34.58 7.83
C ALA A 8 -45.27 -34.56 6.73
N LEU A 9 -45.65 -34.91 5.48
CA LEU A 9 -44.77 -34.86 4.33
C LEU A 9 -44.44 -33.43 3.88
N LEU A 10 -45.41 -32.52 4.00
CA LEU A 10 -45.23 -31.10 3.72
C LEU A 10 -44.34 -30.39 4.75
N PHE A 11 -44.35 -30.87 6.00
CA PHE A 11 -43.50 -30.32 7.05
C PHE A 11 -42.01 -30.73 6.90
N LEU A 12 -41.75 -31.89 6.32
CA LEU A 12 -40.40 -32.38 6.07
C LEU A 12 -39.71 -31.70 4.87
N LEU A 13 -40.48 -31.09 3.97
CA LEU A 13 -39.95 -30.37 2.80
C LEU A 13 -39.58 -28.92 3.11
N SER A 14 -39.97 -28.38 4.24
CA SER A 14 -39.71 -26.98 4.61
C SER A 14 -38.41 -26.77 5.40
N ILE A 15 -37.68 -27.84 5.74
CA ILE A 15 -36.45 -27.74 6.57
C ILE A 15 -35.18 -27.68 5.70
N SER A 16 -35.27 -27.82 4.40
CA SER A 16 -34.09 -27.96 3.54
C SER A 16 -33.57 -26.66 2.91
N THR A 17 -33.99 -25.49 3.36
CA THR A 17 -33.57 -24.23 2.74
C THR A 17 -32.75 -23.31 3.66
N ILE A 18 -32.17 -23.78 4.73
CA ILE A 18 -31.37 -22.94 5.61
C ILE A 18 -29.90 -23.41 5.65
N VAL A 19 -29.32 -23.69 4.54
CA VAL A 19 -27.87 -24.06 4.53
C VAL A 19 -27.03 -23.20 3.59
N THR A 20 -27.55 -22.12 3.07
CA THR A 20 -26.78 -21.41 2.03
C THR A 20 -26.30 -20.03 2.39
N SER A 21 -26.41 -19.58 3.61
CA SER A 21 -25.99 -18.21 3.92
C SER A 21 -24.75 -18.08 4.82
N GLN A 22 -24.02 -19.14 5.05
CA GLN A 22 -22.81 -19.05 5.88
C GLN A 22 -21.48 -19.09 5.09
N THR A 23 -21.51 -19.12 3.77
CA THR A 23 -20.29 -19.10 2.96
C THR A 23 -19.83 -17.71 2.57
N THR A 24 -20.48 -16.68 3.04
CA THR A 24 -20.17 -15.32 2.59
C THR A 24 -19.40 -14.47 3.58
N ALA A 25 -19.06 -14.98 4.72
CA ALA A 25 -18.36 -14.19 5.71
C ALA A 25 -17.02 -14.78 6.15
N ILE A 26 -16.32 -15.44 5.25
CA ILE A 26 -14.89 -15.30 5.29
C ILE A 26 -14.63 -14.00 4.52
N GLU A 27 -14.91 -12.88 5.18
CA GLU A 27 -14.18 -11.67 4.88
C GLU A 27 -12.72 -12.14 4.86
N LYS A 28 -12.17 -12.24 3.66
CA LYS A 28 -10.72 -12.40 3.53
C LYS A 28 -10.18 -11.24 4.31
N THR A 29 -9.75 -11.48 5.54
CA THR A 29 -8.88 -10.56 6.25
C THR A 29 -7.77 -10.31 5.27
N ASP A 30 -7.83 -9.16 4.59
CA ASP A 30 -6.76 -8.76 3.71
C ASP A 30 -5.59 -8.46 4.64
N VAL A 31 -4.76 -9.47 4.84
CA VAL A 31 -3.60 -9.40 5.72
C VAL A 31 -2.72 -8.20 5.32
N ASN A 32 -2.77 -7.81 4.04
CA ASN A 32 -2.12 -6.61 3.54
C ASN A 32 -2.81 -5.31 3.98
N LYS A 33 -4.07 -5.38 4.36
CA LYS A 33 -4.84 -4.22 4.83
C LYS A 33 -4.63 -3.99 6.33
N ASP A 34 -4.39 -5.04 7.09
CA ASP A 34 -4.17 -4.98 8.53
C ASP A 34 -2.69 -4.76 8.88
N ILE A 35 -1.76 -5.08 7.98
CA ILE A 35 -0.35 -4.77 8.13
C ILE A 35 -0.04 -3.51 7.34
N ASP A 36 0.20 -2.43 8.04
CA ASP A 36 0.73 -1.22 7.41
C ASP A 36 2.21 -1.45 7.04
N LEU A 37 2.42 -1.91 5.81
CA LEU A 37 3.75 -2.20 5.28
C LEU A 37 4.68 -0.99 5.34
N MET A 38 4.15 0.22 5.23
CA MET A 38 4.95 1.42 5.33
C MET A 38 5.55 1.56 6.72
N ARG A 39 4.76 1.28 7.77
CA ARG A 39 5.26 1.29 9.16
C ARG A 39 6.32 0.22 9.39
N VAL A 40 6.17 -0.94 8.79
CA VAL A 40 7.19 -2.01 8.88
C VAL A 40 8.49 -1.54 8.24
N TYR A 41 8.45 -0.96 7.04
CA TYR A 41 9.65 -0.45 6.38
C TYR A 41 10.26 0.74 7.14
N GLU A 42 9.45 1.63 7.70
CA GLU A 42 9.94 2.74 8.53
C GLU A 42 10.65 2.24 9.78
N GLN A 43 10.09 1.22 10.44
CA GLN A 43 10.76 0.59 11.58
C GLN A 43 12.08 -0.06 11.17
N TYR A 44 12.11 -0.71 10.01
CA TYR A 44 13.31 -1.32 9.45
C TYR A 44 14.43 -0.29 9.24
N VAL A 45 14.08 0.87 8.70
CA VAL A 45 15.03 1.99 8.55
C VAL A 45 15.49 2.50 9.91
N LYS A 46 14.56 2.67 10.86
CA LYS A 46 14.86 3.14 12.22
C LYS A 46 15.82 2.19 12.95
N ASP A 47 15.73 0.90 12.69
CA ASP A 47 16.59 -0.13 13.25
C ASP A 47 17.97 -0.20 12.56
N GLY A 48 18.23 0.65 11.57
CA GLY A 48 19.52 0.76 10.89
C GLY A 48 19.63 -0.05 9.59
N TYR A 49 18.54 -0.61 9.09
CA TYR A 49 18.50 -1.42 7.87
C TYR A 49 18.01 -0.66 6.64
N GLY A 50 18.16 0.67 6.63
CA GLY A 50 17.83 1.49 5.48
C GLY A 50 18.73 1.18 4.28
N THR A 51 18.11 0.86 3.15
CA THR A 51 18.79 0.62 1.87
C THR A 51 18.05 1.35 0.75
N PRO A 52 18.67 1.59 -0.42
CA PRO A 52 17.97 2.16 -1.56
C PRO A 52 16.69 1.39 -1.92
N ALA A 53 16.70 0.06 -1.80
CA ALA A 53 15.53 -0.77 -2.06
C ALA A 53 14.38 -0.46 -1.08
N VAL A 54 14.69 -0.30 0.19
CA VAL A 54 13.70 0.05 1.23
C VAL A 54 13.18 1.47 1.02
N TYR A 55 14.06 2.43 0.72
CA TYR A 55 13.66 3.81 0.44
C TYR A 55 12.74 3.91 -0.78
N LYS A 56 12.99 3.12 -1.84
CA LYS A 56 12.08 3.02 -2.99
C LYS A 56 10.68 2.55 -2.58
N LYS A 57 10.58 1.53 -1.74
CA LYS A 57 9.30 1.02 -1.23
C LYS A 57 8.53 2.08 -0.44
N LEU A 58 9.21 2.79 0.44
CA LEU A 58 8.62 3.87 1.22
C LEU A 58 8.22 5.06 0.34
N ALA A 59 9.10 5.50 -0.54
CA ALA A 59 8.82 6.60 -1.46
C ALA A 59 7.60 6.30 -2.33
N ASP A 60 7.53 5.11 -2.92
CA ASP A 60 6.41 4.68 -3.76
C ASP A 60 5.11 4.60 -2.97
N GLY A 61 5.16 3.99 -1.80
CA GLY A 61 3.97 3.84 -0.95
C GLY A 61 3.33 5.17 -0.60
N TYR A 62 4.11 6.15 -0.17
CA TYR A 62 3.60 7.47 0.19
C TYR A 62 3.25 8.32 -1.03
N TYR A 63 4.04 8.25 -2.11
CA TYR A 63 3.74 8.96 -3.34
C TYR A 63 2.38 8.56 -3.93
N PHE A 64 2.09 7.26 -4.03
CA PHE A 64 0.81 6.78 -4.57
C PHE A 64 -0.39 6.99 -3.64
N LYS A 65 -0.15 7.26 -2.36
CA LYS A 65 -1.17 7.73 -1.42
C LYS A 65 -1.39 9.24 -1.46
N ASN A 66 -0.68 9.96 -2.31
CA ASN A 66 -0.65 11.43 -2.36
C ASN A 66 -0.15 12.09 -1.05
N ASP A 67 0.53 11.35 -0.20
CA ASP A 67 1.24 11.93 0.94
C ASP A 67 2.63 12.42 0.49
N TYR A 68 2.61 13.57 -0.18
CA TYR A 68 3.80 14.16 -0.78
C TYR A 68 4.82 14.64 0.24
N THR A 69 4.38 15.04 1.42
CA THR A 69 5.30 15.45 2.50
C THR A 69 6.16 14.28 2.95
N THR A 70 5.56 13.13 3.19
CA THR A 70 6.29 11.93 3.59
C THR A 70 7.04 11.31 2.41
N ALA A 71 6.45 11.32 1.21
CA ALA A 71 7.12 10.86 -0.01
C ALA A 71 8.40 11.65 -0.29
N LYS A 72 8.38 12.98 -0.11
CA LYS A 72 9.56 13.85 -0.24
C LYS A 72 10.70 13.36 0.64
N LYS A 73 10.44 13.09 1.90
CA LYS A 73 11.44 12.58 2.85
C LYS A 73 12.14 11.32 2.32
N TRP A 74 11.36 10.33 1.90
CA TRP A 74 11.92 9.07 1.45
C TRP A 74 12.60 9.15 0.08
N LEU A 75 12.12 10.03 -0.80
CA LEU A 75 12.79 10.33 -2.06
C LEU A 75 14.14 11.01 -1.81
N GLU A 76 14.24 11.91 -0.86
CA GLU A 76 15.49 12.55 -0.49
C GLU A 76 16.50 11.53 0.10
N GLU A 77 16.05 10.64 0.97
CA GLU A 77 16.89 9.54 1.48
C GLU A 77 17.40 8.64 0.33
N LEU A 78 16.53 8.32 -0.63
CA LEU A 78 16.89 7.54 -1.81
C LEU A 78 17.96 8.27 -2.66
N LEU A 79 17.69 9.52 -3.02
CA LEU A 79 18.59 10.31 -3.87
C LEU A 79 19.96 10.56 -3.23
N GLN A 80 19.99 10.60 -1.90
CA GLN A 80 21.25 10.73 -1.16
C GLN A 80 22.00 9.39 -1.06
N ALA A 81 21.30 8.28 -0.87
CA ALA A 81 21.90 6.96 -0.71
C ALA A 81 22.36 6.33 -2.03
N ASP A 82 21.69 6.66 -3.13
CA ASP A 82 21.98 6.09 -4.46
C ASP A 82 22.19 7.20 -5.49
N THR A 83 23.44 7.42 -5.86
CA THR A 83 23.82 8.41 -6.89
C THR A 83 23.45 7.97 -8.30
N SER A 84 23.06 6.71 -8.47
CA SER A 84 22.59 6.11 -9.73
C SER A 84 21.09 5.85 -9.71
N THR A 85 20.36 6.66 -8.96
CA THR A 85 18.89 6.52 -8.84
C THR A 85 18.22 6.56 -10.22
N PRO A 86 17.32 5.59 -10.51
CA PRO A 86 16.60 5.58 -11.78
C PRO A 86 15.85 6.89 -12.02
N LYS A 87 15.87 7.37 -13.26
CA LYS A 87 15.26 8.65 -13.67
C LYS A 87 13.79 8.79 -13.26
N MET A 88 13.09 7.68 -13.17
CA MET A 88 11.69 7.64 -12.70
C MET A 88 11.54 8.27 -11.30
N TYR A 89 12.44 7.97 -10.37
CA TYR A 89 12.39 8.52 -9.01
C TYR A 89 12.78 10.00 -8.97
N ILE A 90 13.71 10.41 -9.82
CA ILE A 90 14.05 11.83 -9.98
C ILE A 90 12.81 12.61 -10.45
N ASN A 91 12.09 12.08 -11.42
CA ASN A 91 10.84 12.69 -11.93
C ASN A 91 9.76 12.73 -10.85
N ARG A 92 9.59 11.66 -10.07
CA ARG A 92 8.65 11.64 -8.93
C ARG A 92 9.03 12.67 -7.89
N TYR A 93 10.30 12.84 -7.60
CA TYR A 93 10.76 13.86 -6.68
C TYR A 93 10.43 15.27 -7.18
N ILE A 94 10.69 15.58 -8.44
CA ILE A 94 10.31 16.86 -9.05
C ILE A 94 8.80 17.08 -8.96
N GLN A 95 8.00 16.07 -9.27
CA GLN A 95 6.53 16.15 -9.16
C GLN A 95 6.08 16.36 -7.72
N THR A 96 6.73 15.70 -6.77
CA THR A 96 6.47 15.85 -5.33
C THR A 96 6.76 17.28 -4.87
N LEU A 97 7.90 17.85 -5.27
CA LEU A 97 8.24 19.25 -4.96
C LEU A 97 7.22 20.22 -5.52
N ARG A 98 6.78 20.01 -6.77
CA ARG A 98 5.74 20.84 -7.40
C ARG A 98 4.40 20.73 -6.66
N ALA A 99 4.00 19.54 -6.25
CA ALA A 99 2.77 19.34 -5.49
C ALA A 99 2.79 20.05 -4.13
N LEU A 100 3.98 20.25 -3.56
CA LEU A 100 4.20 20.97 -2.29
C LEU A 100 4.53 22.46 -2.47
N ASP A 101 4.46 22.98 -3.70
CA ASP A 101 4.87 24.36 -4.02
C ASP A 101 6.31 24.70 -3.63
N ILE A 102 7.20 23.72 -3.71
CA ILE A 102 8.63 23.87 -3.42
C ILE A 102 9.39 24.08 -4.73
N ASP A 103 10.21 25.12 -4.77
CA ASP A 103 11.06 25.40 -5.91
C ASP A 103 12.08 24.27 -6.14
N THR A 104 12.23 23.87 -7.39
CA THR A 104 13.20 22.85 -7.82
C THR A 104 14.57 23.44 -8.14
N ALA A 105 14.67 24.76 -8.34
CA ALA A 105 15.92 25.44 -8.59
C ALA A 105 16.87 25.30 -7.40
N ASN A 106 18.16 25.06 -7.67
CA ASN A 106 19.20 24.89 -6.66
C ASN A 106 18.93 23.78 -5.61
N ASN A 107 18.07 22.82 -5.94
CA ASN A 107 17.83 21.70 -5.06
C ASN A 107 19.04 20.77 -4.98
N LYS A 108 19.58 20.60 -3.76
CA LYS A 108 20.82 19.83 -3.54
C LYS A 108 20.73 18.37 -4.00
N TYR A 109 19.56 17.74 -3.84
CA TYR A 109 19.37 16.32 -4.21
C TYR A 109 19.33 16.15 -5.73
N LEU A 110 18.70 17.07 -6.45
CA LEU A 110 18.72 17.08 -7.91
C LEU A 110 20.11 17.38 -8.46
N THR A 111 20.86 18.25 -7.80
CA THR A 111 22.25 18.57 -8.18
C THR A 111 23.16 17.36 -8.01
N LEU A 112 22.97 16.55 -6.96
CA LEU A 112 23.74 15.32 -6.76
C LEU A 112 23.58 14.34 -7.91
N GLN A 113 22.36 14.21 -8.45
CA GLN A 113 22.09 13.30 -9.56
C GLN A 113 22.71 13.78 -10.89
N ASN A 114 22.76 15.08 -11.10
CA ASN A 114 23.33 15.67 -12.32
C ASN A 114 24.86 15.57 -12.40
N ARG A 115 25.56 15.37 -11.30
CA ARG A 115 27.02 15.21 -11.28
C ARG A 115 27.51 13.86 -11.81
N ASN A 116 26.61 12.90 -11.91
CA ASN A 116 26.91 11.53 -12.33
C ASN A 116 26.42 11.22 -13.76
N LEU A 117 25.97 12.23 -14.46
CA LEU A 117 25.65 12.18 -15.88
C LEU A 117 26.79 12.74 -16.70
#